data_ac68b4c476fb6bc048dae036d146f191
#
_entry.id   ac68b4c476fb6bc048dae036d146f191
#
_cell.length_a   1.000
_cell.length_b   1.000
_cell.length_c   1.000
_cell.angle_alpha   90.00
_cell.angle_beta   90.00
_cell.angle_gamma   90.00
#
_symmetry.space_group_name_H-M   'P 1'
#
loop_
_entity.id
_entity.type
_entity.pdbx_description
1 polymer ?
#
loop_
_entity_poly.entity_id
_entity_poly.type
_entity_poly.pdbx_seq_one_letter_code
_entity_poly.pdbx_strand_id
1 'polypeptide(L)'
;MPVIEGLLTVTNEKFCIIVSRFNEFISSKLLSGALDELKRHGVKEENIDIVWCPGAFEIPVIAKKCAKGGKYNAVIALGAVIKGSTSHYDYVCAEVSKGIASVSLETEIPVIFGVLTTDNIEQAIERAGTKAGNKGYDVAVSAIEMVNLFKNL
;
A
#
# COMPACT_ATOMS: atom_id res chain seq x y z
N MET A 1 -26.96 -19.63 -4.72
CA MET A 1 -26.34 -18.33 -4.48
C MET A 1 -24.83 -18.53 -4.36
N PRO A 2 -24.08 -18.26 -5.42
CA PRO A 2 -22.62 -18.39 -5.34
C PRO A 2 -22.03 -17.26 -4.47
N VAL A 3 -20.95 -17.60 -3.72
CA VAL A 3 -20.18 -16.64 -2.96
C VAL A 3 -18.80 -16.58 -3.62
N ILE A 4 -18.39 -15.37 -4.03
CA ILE A 4 -17.12 -15.16 -4.71
C ILE A 4 -16.16 -14.48 -3.75
N GLU A 5 -15.03 -15.14 -3.46
CA GLU A 5 -14.03 -14.68 -2.50
C GLU A 5 -12.63 -14.83 -3.07
N GLY A 6 -11.68 -14.08 -2.55
CA GLY A 6 -10.27 -14.23 -2.87
C GLY A 6 -9.56 -15.08 -1.82
N LEU A 7 -8.79 -16.05 -2.27
CA LEU A 7 -7.92 -16.84 -1.38
C LEU A 7 -6.72 -16.00 -0.94
N LEU A 8 -6.05 -16.46 0.12
CA LEU A 8 -4.90 -15.76 0.69
C LEU A 8 -3.56 -16.41 0.32
N THR A 9 -3.53 -17.17 -0.77
CA THR A 9 -2.31 -17.80 -1.27
C THR A 9 -2.05 -17.33 -2.70
N VAL A 10 -0.79 -17.13 -3.03
CA VAL A 10 -0.37 -16.70 -4.37
C VAL A 10 0.67 -17.65 -4.95
N THR A 11 0.79 -17.66 -6.27
CA THR A 11 1.77 -18.48 -7.00
C THR A 11 2.80 -17.62 -7.72
N ASN A 12 2.40 -16.91 -8.77
CA ASN A 12 3.32 -16.12 -9.61
C ASN A 12 2.89 -14.67 -9.77
N GLU A 13 1.94 -14.21 -8.98
CA GLU A 13 1.47 -12.83 -9.04
C GLU A 13 2.57 -11.86 -8.65
N LYS A 14 2.59 -10.70 -9.30
CA LYS A 14 3.62 -9.67 -9.12
C LYS A 14 3.04 -8.46 -8.41
N PHE A 15 3.81 -7.94 -7.47
CA PHE A 15 3.40 -6.83 -6.61
C PHE A 15 4.42 -5.70 -6.71
N CYS A 16 3.93 -4.47 -6.71
CA CYS A 16 4.76 -3.28 -6.59
C CYS A 16 4.44 -2.62 -5.25
N ILE A 17 5.46 -2.32 -4.46
CA ILE A 17 5.30 -1.57 -3.22
C ILE A 17 5.90 -0.19 -3.42
N ILE A 18 5.08 0.84 -3.34
CA ILE A 18 5.53 2.23 -3.39
C ILE A 18 5.68 2.72 -1.96
N VAL A 19 6.83 3.28 -1.64
CA VAL A 19 7.15 3.74 -0.27
C VAL A 19 7.55 5.20 -0.33
N SER A 20 6.89 6.05 0.44
CA SER A 20 7.30 7.44 0.57
C SER A 20 8.47 7.59 1.53
N ARG A 21 9.44 8.39 1.12
CA ARG A 21 10.68 8.60 1.90
C ARG A 21 10.47 9.52 3.09
N PHE A 22 9.56 10.47 2.99
CA PHE A 22 9.25 11.37 4.10
C PHE A 22 8.69 10.56 5.27
N ASN A 23 9.19 10.79 6.48
CA ASN A 23 8.93 9.96 7.66
C ASN A 23 9.45 8.52 7.47
N GLU A 24 10.66 8.38 6.96
CA GLU A 24 11.25 7.10 6.58
C GLU A 24 11.30 6.09 7.73
N PHE A 25 11.53 6.55 8.96
CA PHE A 25 11.50 5.68 10.14
C PHE A 25 10.18 4.89 10.23
N ILE A 26 9.07 5.56 9.94
CA ILE A 26 7.74 4.92 9.95
C ILE A 26 7.53 4.08 8.68
N SER A 27 7.78 4.66 7.50
CA SER A 27 7.54 3.96 6.23
C SER A 27 8.40 2.72 6.06
N SER A 28 9.63 2.71 6.59
CA SER A 28 10.48 1.52 6.57
C SER A 28 9.90 0.37 7.40
N LYS A 29 9.25 0.69 8.52
CA LYS A 29 8.56 -0.31 9.33
C LYS A 29 7.34 -0.89 8.62
N LEU A 30 6.60 -0.04 7.93
CA LEU A 30 5.46 -0.48 7.11
C LEU A 30 5.93 -1.39 5.97
N LEU A 31 7.02 -1.01 5.30
CA LEU A 31 7.62 -1.82 4.24
C LEU A 31 8.05 -3.19 4.77
N SER A 32 8.72 -3.22 5.91
CA SER A 32 9.15 -4.47 6.53
C SER A 32 7.97 -5.39 6.82
N GLY A 33 6.88 -4.84 7.35
CA GLY A 33 5.66 -5.59 7.61
C GLY A 33 5.01 -6.14 6.34
N ALA A 34 4.93 -5.31 5.31
CA ALA A 34 4.36 -5.72 4.02
C ALA A 34 5.19 -6.84 3.36
N LEU A 35 6.52 -6.71 3.36
CA LEU A 35 7.41 -7.72 2.80
C LEU A 35 7.30 -9.05 3.54
N ASP A 36 7.30 -9.00 4.86
CA ASP A 36 7.15 -10.21 5.67
C ASP A 36 5.85 -10.94 5.34
N GLU A 37 4.75 -10.20 5.27
CA GLU A 37 3.45 -10.79 5.01
C GLU A 37 3.32 -11.35 3.60
N LEU A 38 3.80 -10.62 2.60
CA LEU A 38 3.79 -11.13 1.23
C LEU A 38 4.56 -12.45 1.13
N LYS A 39 5.75 -12.51 1.72
CA LYS A 39 6.59 -13.72 1.69
C LYS A 39 5.94 -14.88 2.43
N ARG A 40 5.32 -14.64 3.58
CA ARG A 40 4.63 -15.69 4.35
C ARG A 40 3.42 -16.25 3.61
N HIS A 41 2.81 -15.50 2.72
CA HIS A 41 1.69 -15.95 1.89
C HIS A 41 2.13 -16.49 0.53
N GLY A 42 3.43 -16.67 0.31
CA GLY A 42 3.95 -17.37 -0.85
C GLY A 42 4.41 -16.49 -2.01
N VAL A 43 4.44 -15.17 -1.84
CA VAL A 43 4.96 -14.28 -2.88
C VAL A 43 6.47 -14.43 -2.95
N LYS A 44 6.99 -14.73 -4.13
CA LYS A 44 8.43 -14.86 -4.37
C LYS A 44 9.08 -13.49 -4.38
N GLU A 45 10.28 -13.40 -3.84
CA GLU A 45 11.03 -12.14 -3.76
C GLU A 45 11.22 -11.51 -5.14
N GLU A 46 11.48 -12.29 -6.17
CA GLU A 46 11.61 -11.84 -7.56
C GLU A 46 10.33 -11.24 -8.14
N ASN A 47 9.19 -11.46 -7.49
CA ASN A 47 7.89 -10.93 -7.89
C ASN A 47 7.47 -9.68 -7.08
N ILE A 48 8.39 -9.10 -6.32
CA ILE A 48 8.16 -7.89 -5.54
C ILE A 48 9.14 -6.82 -5.99
N ASP A 49 8.62 -5.70 -6.48
CA ASP A 49 9.42 -4.52 -6.75
C ASP A 49 9.11 -3.45 -5.71
N ILE A 50 10.14 -2.75 -5.25
CA ILE A 50 10.01 -1.66 -4.29
C ILE A 50 10.41 -0.36 -4.98
N VAL A 51 9.52 0.63 -4.93
CA VAL A 51 9.73 1.94 -5.54
C VAL A 51 9.69 3.00 -4.44
N TRP A 52 10.79 3.69 -4.23
CA TRP A 52 10.86 4.80 -3.28
C TRP A 52 10.51 6.11 -3.98
N CYS A 53 9.70 6.93 -3.34
CA CYS A 53 9.36 8.27 -3.84
C CYS A 53 9.54 9.31 -2.72
N PRO A 54 9.59 10.62 -3.06
CA PRO A 54 9.88 11.65 -2.05
C PRO A 54 8.88 11.72 -0.92
N GLY A 55 7.59 11.79 -1.22
CA GLY A 55 6.56 11.96 -0.21
C GLY A 55 5.24 11.33 -0.63
N ALA A 56 4.26 11.37 0.27
CA ALA A 56 2.94 10.78 0.01
C ALA A 56 2.23 11.44 -1.16
N PHE A 57 2.44 12.75 -1.36
CA PHE A 57 1.79 13.48 -2.44
C PHE A 57 2.18 12.96 -3.82
N GLU A 58 3.36 12.37 -3.97
CA GLU A 58 3.87 11.82 -5.22
C GLU A 58 3.42 10.38 -5.48
N ILE A 59 2.87 9.71 -4.49
CA ILE A 59 2.45 8.30 -4.62
C ILE A 59 1.44 8.09 -5.77
N PRO A 60 0.38 8.89 -5.91
CA PRO A 60 -0.63 8.63 -6.95
C PRO A 60 -0.09 8.57 -8.37
N VAL A 61 0.81 9.47 -8.74
CA VAL A 61 1.33 9.47 -10.11
C VAL A 61 2.21 8.24 -10.38
N ILE A 62 2.97 7.80 -9.38
CA ILE A 62 3.79 6.59 -9.48
C ILE A 62 2.90 5.36 -9.53
N ALA A 63 1.86 5.33 -8.70
CA ALA A 63 0.88 4.24 -8.69
C ALA A 63 0.22 4.10 -10.06
N LYS A 64 -0.14 5.20 -10.70
CA LYS A 64 -0.73 5.19 -12.03
C LYS A 64 0.23 4.60 -13.07
N LYS A 65 1.49 4.99 -13.05
CA LYS A 65 2.49 4.43 -13.95
C LYS A 65 2.67 2.93 -13.74
N CYS A 66 2.77 2.50 -12.50
CA CYS A 66 2.93 1.09 -12.17
C CYS A 66 1.71 0.26 -12.56
N ALA A 67 0.52 0.75 -12.23
CA ALA A 67 -0.73 0.02 -12.52
C ALA A 67 -1.02 -0.06 -14.02
N LYS A 68 -0.75 1.01 -14.76
CA LYS A 68 -0.97 1.05 -16.21
C LYS A 68 0.01 0.20 -17.01
N GLY A 69 1.18 -0.07 -16.45
CA GLY A 69 2.27 -0.73 -17.17
C GLY A 69 2.04 -2.21 -17.49
N GLY A 70 1.04 -2.82 -16.88
CA GLY A 70 0.70 -4.23 -17.13
C GLY A 70 1.63 -5.25 -16.48
N LYS A 71 2.61 -4.80 -15.69
CA LYS A 71 3.57 -5.69 -15.04
C LYS A 71 3.07 -6.28 -13.72
N TYR A 72 2.27 -5.52 -12.99
CA TYR A 72 1.87 -5.89 -11.62
C TYR A 72 0.41 -6.27 -11.53
N ASN A 73 0.12 -7.22 -10.65
CA ASN A 73 -1.25 -7.62 -10.33
C ASN A 73 -1.87 -6.75 -9.23
N ALA A 74 -1.03 -6.15 -8.41
CA ALA A 74 -1.45 -5.18 -7.39
C ALA A 74 -0.32 -4.21 -7.08
N VAL A 75 -0.71 -3.03 -6.61
CA VAL A 75 0.20 -1.98 -6.15
C VAL A 75 -0.14 -1.67 -4.70
N ILE A 76 0.85 -1.65 -3.84
CA ILE A 76 0.69 -1.33 -2.42
C ILE A 76 1.35 0.02 -2.17
N ALA A 77 0.60 0.98 -1.64
CA ALA A 77 1.10 2.31 -1.35
C ALA A 77 1.34 2.48 0.15
N LEU A 78 2.59 2.71 0.53
CA LEU A 78 3.00 2.87 1.93
C LEU A 78 3.60 4.24 2.16
N GLY A 79 3.24 4.83 3.29
CA GLY A 79 3.78 6.12 3.69
C GLY A 79 3.19 6.57 5.02
N ALA A 80 3.58 7.75 5.46
CA ALA A 80 3.04 8.32 6.69
C ALA A 80 2.92 9.83 6.55
N VAL A 81 1.74 10.35 6.83
CA VAL A 81 1.47 11.78 6.89
C VAL A 81 1.10 12.09 8.33
N ILE A 82 1.93 12.89 8.99
CA ILE A 82 1.76 13.23 10.39
C ILE A 82 1.40 14.70 10.48
N LYS A 83 0.32 15.01 11.20
CA LYS A 83 -0.16 16.37 11.34
C LYS A 83 0.87 17.26 12.03
N GLY A 84 1.15 18.40 11.43
CA GLY A 84 1.99 19.45 12.00
C GLY A 84 1.15 20.64 12.43
N SER A 85 1.79 21.82 12.47
CA SER A 85 1.15 23.06 12.92
C SER A 85 0.40 23.82 11.81
N THR A 86 0.44 23.32 10.57
CA THR A 86 -0.17 24.00 9.42
C THR A 86 -1.22 23.10 8.74
N SER A 87 -1.97 23.69 7.79
CA SER A 87 -2.97 22.97 7.01
C SER A 87 -2.39 22.05 5.94
N HIS A 88 -1.07 22.02 5.78
CA HIS A 88 -0.39 21.16 4.79
C HIS A 88 -0.84 19.69 4.87
N TYR A 89 -0.99 19.18 6.10
CA TYR A 89 -1.45 17.82 6.37
C TYR A 89 -2.78 17.51 5.65
N ASP A 90 -3.74 18.43 5.75
CA ASP A 90 -5.08 18.22 5.18
C ASP A 90 -5.02 18.08 3.67
N TYR A 91 -4.22 18.89 3.01
CA TYR A 91 -4.05 18.84 1.55
C TYR A 91 -3.38 17.55 1.09
N VAL A 92 -2.33 17.15 1.78
CA VAL A 92 -1.61 15.92 1.44
C VAL A 92 -2.51 14.69 1.63
N CYS A 93 -3.21 14.60 2.75
CA CYS A 93 -4.10 13.49 3.04
C CYS A 93 -5.24 13.40 2.02
N ALA A 94 -5.86 14.53 1.69
CA ALA A 94 -6.96 14.56 0.74
C ALA A 94 -6.52 14.07 -0.65
N GLU A 95 -5.40 14.58 -1.14
CA GLU A 95 -4.94 14.24 -2.50
C GLU A 95 -4.35 12.84 -2.59
N VAL A 96 -3.62 12.35 -1.59
CA VAL A 96 -3.07 11.00 -1.64
C VAL A 96 -4.18 9.94 -1.59
N SER A 97 -5.16 10.12 -0.72
CA SER A 97 -6.27 9.17 -0.61
C SER A 97 -7.14 9.16 -1.86
N LYS A 98 -7.51 10.32 -2.36
CA LYS A 98 -8.30 10.48 -3.58
C LYS A 98 -7.54 9.96 -4.80
N GLY A 99 -6.26 10.30 -4.91
CA GLY A 99 -5.43 9.89 -6.05
C GLY A 99 -5.25 8.39 -6.13
N ILE A 100 -5.00 7.73 -5.01
CA ILE A 100 -4.86 6.27 -4.98
C ILE A 100 -6.18 5.59 -5.38
N ALA A 101 -7.29 6.06 -4.84
CA ALA A 101 -8.60 5.54 -5.20
C ALA A 101 -8.89 5.71 -6.69
N SER A 102 -8.59 6.88 -7.25
CA SER A 102 -8.78 7.16 -8.67
C SER A 102 -7.96 6.24 -9.56
N VAL A 103 -6.70 6.01 -9.22
CA VAL A 103 -5.83 5.12 -10.00
C VAL A 103 -6.39 3.70 -10.01
N SER A 104 -6.84 3.21 -8.87
CA SER A 104 -7.41 1.87 -8.76
C SER A 104 -8.65 1.72 -9.66
N LEU A 105 -9.53 2.70 -9.63
CA LEU A 105 -10.74 2.69 -10.46
C LEU A 105 -10.45 2.81 -11.96
N GLU A 106 -9.53 3.70 -12.34
CA GLU A 106 -9.19 3.94 -13.75
C GLU A 106 -8.48 2.77 -14.40
N THR A 107 -7.59 2.10 -13.65
CA THR A 107 -6.75 1.04 -14.20
C THR A 107 -7.33 -0.36 -13.98
N GLU A 108 -8.29 -0.49 -13.08
CA GLU A 108 -8.83 -1.79 -12.65
C GLU A 108 -7.74 -2.72 -12.12
N ILE A 109 -6.66 -2.15 -11.57
CA ILE A 109 -5.63 -2.85 -10.84
C ILE A 109 -5.77 -2.47 -9.38
N PRO A 110 -5.81 -3.42 -8.45
CA PRO A 110 -5.87 -3.08 -7.03
C PRO A 110 -4.70 -2.21 -6.60
N VAL A 111 -4.99 -1.03 -6.09
CA VAL A 111 -4.00 -0.14 -5.47
C VAL A 111 -4.42 0.02 -4.03
N ILE A 112 -3.64 -0.54 -3.12
CA ILE A 112 -4.02 -0.67 -1.72
C ILE A 112 -3.47 0.49 -0.91
N PHE A 113 -4.32 1.13 -0.13
CA PHE A 113 -4.01 2.33 0.64
C PHE A 113 -3.39 1.97 2.00
N GLY A 114 -2.08 2.06 2.09
CA GLY A 114 -1.33 1.82 3.32
C GLY A 114 -0.60 3.07 3.82
N VAL A 115 -1.11 4.25 3.49
CA VAL A 115 -0.55 5.53 3.97
C VAL A 115 -1.21 5.88 5.30
N LEU A 116 -0.38 5.97 6.35
CA LEU A 116 -0.87 6.41 7.66
C LEU A 116 -1.14 7.91 7.64
N THR A 117 -2.25 8.29 8.25
CA THR A 117 -2.64 9.69 8.41
C THR A 117 -2.95 9.89 9.90
N THR A 118 -2.01 10.46 10.64
CA THR A 118 -2.11 10.52 12.10
C THR A 118 -1.95 11.93 12.62
N ASP A 119 -2.49 12.18 13.81
CA ASP A 119 -2.42 13.50 14.46
C ASP A 119 -1.03 13.77 15.06
N ASN A 120 -0.30 12.71 15.41
CA ASN A 120 1.01 12.82 16.04
C ASN A 120 1.86 11.59 15.68
N ILE A 121 3.14 11.65 16.05
CA ILE A 121 4.09 10.59 15.75
C ILE A 121 3.82 9.32 16.55
N GLU A 122 3.32 9.44 17.77
CA GLU A 122 3.00 8.29 18.61
C GLU A 122 1.95 7.41 17.97
N GLN A 123 0.93 7.99 17.39
CA GLN A 123 -0.09 7.26 16.64
C GLN A 123 0.51 6.54 15.43
N ALA A 124 1.43 7.19 14.73
CA ALA A 124 2.10 6.58 13.58
C ALA A 124 2.94 5.38 14.01
N ILE A 125 3.70 5.50 15.09
CA ILE A 125 4.51 4.42 15.64
C ILE A 125 3.62 3.24 16.04
N GLU A 126 2.50 3.50 16.68
CA GLU A 126 1.56 2.46 17.10
C GLU A 126 1.04 1.62 15.93
N ARG A 127 0.80 2.26 14.80
CA ARG A 127 0.26 1.62 13.59
C ARG A 127 1.33 1.03 12.66
N ALA A 128 2.59 1.26 12.98
CA ALA A 128 3.72 0.77 12.20
C ALA A 128 4.45 -0.43 12.85
N GLY A 129 3.80 -1.12 13.79
CA GLY A 129 4.32 -2.36 14.34
C GLY A 129 4.53 -2.40 15.84
N THR A 130 3.90 -1.49 16.60
CA THR A 130 3.92 -1.57 18.05
C THR A 130 2.54 -1.96 18.61
N LYS A 131 1.80 -1.01 19.13
CA LYS A 131 0.60 -1.28 19.91
C LYS A 131 -0.62 -1.70 19.07
N ALA A 132 -0.82 -1.07 17.93
CA ALA A 132 -2.02 -1.26 17.09
C ALA A 132 -1.74 -2.13 15.85
N GLY A 133 -0.70 -2.94 15.88
CA GLY A 133 -0.30 -3.78 14.75
C GLY A 133 0.52 -3.02 13.71
N ASN A 134 0.59 -3.56 12.50
CA ASN A 134 1.35 -2.97 11.41
C ASN A 134 0.45 -2.82 10.18
N LYS A 135 0.23 -1.58 9.75
CA LYS A 135 -0.62 -1.28 8.59
C LYS A 135 -0.06 -1.85 7.29
N GLY A 136 1.26 -1.94 7.16
CA GLY A 136 1.89 -2.58 6.00
C GLY A 136 1.53 -4.06 5.90
N TYR A 137 1.49 -4.72 7.02
CA TYR A 137 1.04 -6.09 7.17
C TYR A 137 -0.39 -6.25 6.65
N ASP A 138 -1.29 -5.42 7.15
CA ASP A 138 -2.72 -5.49 6.83
C ASP A 138 -2.98 -5.28 5.34
N VAL A 139 -2.33 -4.28 4.74
CA VAL A 139 -2.55 -3.96 3.32
C VAL A 139 -1.92 -4.98 2.38
N ALA A 140 -0.87 -5.67 2.82
CA ALA A 140 -0.30 -6.77 2.04
C ALA A 140 -1.30 -7.93 1.91
N VAL A 141 -1.96 -8.28 3.01
CA VAL A 141 -3.03 -9.30 3.01
C VAL A 141 -4.18 -8.85 2.10
N SER A 142 -4.59 -7.60 2.21
CA SER A 142 -5.64 -7.05 1.34
C SER A 142 -5.27 -7.13 -0.14
N ALA A 143 -4.01 -6.86 -0.47
CA ALA A 143 -3.53 -6.95 -1.85
C ALA A 143 -3.63 -8.37 -2.39
N ILE A 144 -3.25 -9.35 -1.60
CA ILE A 144 -3.35 -10.76 -1.97
C ILE A 144 -4.80 -11.17 -2.20
N GLU A 145 -5.67 -10.81 -1.28
CA GLU A 145 -7.10 -11.09 -1.38
C GLU A 145 -7.70 -10.49 -2.66
N MET A 146 -7.39 -9.22 -2.94
CA MET A 146 -7.90 -8.52 -4.11
C MET A 146 -7.41 -9.12 -5.42
N VAL A 147 -6.14 -9.48 -5.50
CA VAL A 147 -5.58 -10.15 -6.69
C VAL A 147 -6.32 -11.46 -6.97
N ASN A 148 -6.54 -12.26 -5.94
CA ASN A 148 -7.23 -13.53 -6.08
C ASN A 148 -8.73 -13.36 -6.35
N LEU A 149 -9.35 -12.36 -5.75
CA LEU A 149 -10.75 -12.04 -6.04
C LEU A 149 -10.93 -11.69 -7.52
N PHE A 150 -10.06 -10.87 -8.07
CA PHE A 150 -10.13 -10.45 -9.48
C PHE A 150 -10.04 -11.63 -10.45
N LYS A 151 -9.33 -12.69 -10.10
CA LYS A 151 -9.28 -13.91 -10.93
C LYS A 151 -10.65 -14.59 -11.06
N ASN A 152 -11.54 -14.36 -10.10
CA ASN A 152 -12.83 -15.01 -10.02
C ASN A 152 -13.96 -14.11 -10.55
N LEU A 153 -13.66 -12.91 -10.97
CA LEU A 153 -14.62 -11.99 -11.58
C LEU A 153 -14.45 -11.93 -13.09
#